data_9b5863737960b3ee809e88d8ba7df013
#
_entry.id   9b5863737960b3ee809e88d8ba7df013
#
_cell.length_a   1.000
_cell.length_b   1.000
_cell.length_c   1.000
_cell.angle_alpha   90.00
_cell.angle_beta   90.00
_cell.angle_gamma   90.00
#
_symmetry.space_group_name_H-M   'P 1'
#
loop_
_entity.id
_entity.type
_entity.pdbx_description
1 polymer ?
#
loop_
_entity_poly.entity_id
_entity_poly.type
_entity_poly.pdbx_seq_one_letter_code
_entity_poly.pdbx_strand_id
1 'polypeptide(L)'
;MPLVSQDLLTIMHRPDVNELSLQTVAEFYETYLCGHQYYYELRHKQRELRLRFKKGDLCHLLGIQHVLNGSDNVGETGFVKLKNGENTFVSLEKANKGGYLNMLYRMLYFPFVYQLIHAPHVVTNTVNQTGNVVKAQFSFHNGKREHYVELKLRRESANNPDFFVPVSFSESGKNAHRASIVIQTKKILPYDEGYVAITKANVKY
;
A
#
# COMPACT_ATOMS: atom_id res chain seq x y z
N MET A 1 19.84 -5.49 14.73
CA MET A 1 20.30 -4.21 14.14
C MET A 1 19.07 -3.52 13.56
N PRO A 2 18.87 -2.22 13.75
CA PRO A 2 17.73 -1.54 13.11
C PRO A 2 17.79 -1.67 11.59
N LEU A 3 16.64 -1.91 10.97
CA LEU A 3 16.48 -1.97 9.52
C LEU A 3 16.54 -0.56 8.92
N VAL A 4 17.15 -0.44 7.74
CA VAL A 4 17.08 0.78 6.92
C VAL A 4 16.10 0.58 5.78
N SER A 5 15.68 1.68 5.14
CA SER A 5 14.65 1.64 4.09
C SER A 5 14.97 0.68 2.93
N GLN A 6 16.24 0.50 2.60
CA GLN A 6 16.68 -0.42 1.55
C GLN A 6 16.47 -1.89 1.92
N ASP A 7 16.62 -2.25 3.20
CA ASP A 7 16.45 -3.64 3.66
C ASP A 7 14.99 -4.10 3.46
N LEU A 8 14.04 -3.15 3.49
CA LEU A 8 12.61 -3.44 3.36
C LEU A 8 12.22 -3.92 1.95
N LEU A 9 13.05 -3.72 0.93
CA LEU A 9 12.80 -4.20 -0.43
C LEU A 9 12.77 -5.72 -0.52
N THR A 10 13.59 -6.39 0.28
CA THR A 10 13.82 -7.84 0.21
C THR A 10 13.53 -8.56 1.53
N ILE A 11 12.85 -7.91 2.45
CA ILE A 11 12.55 -8.49 3.76
C ILE A 11 11.73 -9.80 3.62
N MET A 12 12.15 -10.85 4.31
CA MET A 12 11.56 -12.19 4.21
C MET A 12 10.77 -12.61 5.45
N HIS A 13 10.86 -11.83 6.53
CA HIS A 13 10.15 -12.08 7.78
C HIS A 13 9.47 -10.79 8.24
N ARG A 14 8.42 -10.93 9.05
CA ARG A 14 7.81 -9.77 9.70
C ARG A 14 8.79 -9.19 10.71
N PRO A 15 9.21 -7.93 10.55
CA PRO A 15 10.06 -7.29 11.56
C PRO A 15 9.28 -7.07 12.87
N ASP A 16 10.00 -6.86 13.95
CA ASP A 16 9.44 -6.39 15.21
C ASP A 16 9.66 -4.88 15.42
N VAL A 17 9.11 -4.33 16.50
CA VAL A 17 9.20 -2.90 16.83
C VAL A 17 10.61 -2.43 17.19
N ASN A 18 11.54 -3.34 17.50
CA ASN A 18 12.93 -3.02 17.79
C ASN A 18 13.78 -3.02 16.50
N GLU A 19 13.32 -3.72 15.48
CA GLU A 19 13.99 -3.78 14.18
C GLU A 19 13.51 -2.67 13.23
N LEU A 20 12.22 -2.32 13.27
CA LEU A 20 11.58 -1.37 12.37
C LEU A 20 11.18 -0.10 13.09
N SER A 21 11.39 1.06 12.47
CA SER A 21 10.81 2.34 12.89
C SER A 21 9.76 2.82 11.89
N LEU A 22 8.79 3.62 12.35
CA LEU A 22 7.82 4.28 11.46
C LEU A 22 8.50 5.31 10.55
N GLN A 23 9.61 5.90 10.98
CA GLN A 23 10.45 6.75 10.15
C GLN A 23 11.05 5.97 8.98
N THR A 24 11.64 4.79 9.26
CA THR A 24 12.15 3.90 8.20
C THR A 24 11.06 3.51 7.20
N VAL A 25 9.84 3.24 7.70
CA VAL A 25 8.68 2.95 6.82
C VAL A 25 8.32 4.15 5.94
N ALA A 26 8.35 5.37 6.49
CA ALA A 26 8.05 6.59 5.72
C ALA A 26 9.13 6.89 4.66
N GLU A 27 10.41 6.70 4.99
CA GLU A 27 11.53 6.82 4.05
C GLU A 27 11.43 5.78 2.92
N PHE A 28 11.15 4.53 3.27
CA PHE A 28 10.91 3.46 2.30
C PHE A 28 9.74 3.79 1.37
N TYR A 29 8.63 4.25 1.93
CA TYR A 29 7.45 4.62 1.16
C TYR A 29 7.72 5.75 0.17
N GLU A 30 8.40 6.80 0.64
CA GLU A 30 8.76 7.95 -0.20
C GLU A 30 9.72 7.55 -1.32
N THR A 31 10.76 6.78 -0.99
CA THR A 31 11.85 6.47 -1.92
C THR A 31 11.44 5.44 -2.97
N TYR A 32 10.69 4.41 -2.58
CA TYR A 32 10.47 3.25 -3.43
C TYR A 32 9.05 3.08 -3.95
N LEU A 33 8.07 3.77 -3.36
CA LEU A 33 6.67 3.68 -3.77
C LEU A 33 6.14 4.97 -4.38
N CYS A 34 6.40 6.11 -3.73
CA CYS A 34 6.08 7.42 -4.30
C CYS A 34 6.98 7.71 -5.52
N GLY A 35 6.52 8.57 -6.40
CA GLY A 35 7.31 8.94 -7.60
C GLY A 35 7.34 7.88 -8.69
N HIS A 36 6.59 6.79 -8.56
CA HIS A 36 6.48 5.73 -9.55
C HIS A 36 5.02 5.50 -9.93
N GLN A 37 4.81 5.04 -11.17
CA GLN A 37 3.55 4.49 -11.65
C GLN A 37 3.76 3.00 -11.93
N TYR A 38 2.88 2.19 -11.38
CA TYR A 38 2.89 0.75 -11.58
C TYR A 38 1.77 0.41 -12.56
N TYR A 39 2.14 -0.12 -13.70
CA TYR A 39 1.25 -0.42 -14.79
C TYR A 39 1.02 -1.92 -14.88
N TYR A 40 -0.25 -2.32 -14.93
CA TYR A 40 -0.65 -3.73 -15.05
C TYR A 40 -1.65 -3.88 -16.19
N GLU A 41 -1.42 -4.84 -17.07
CA GLU A 41 -2.35 -5.27 -18.08
C GLU A 41 -3.10 -6.51 -17.59
N LEU A 42 -4.43 -6.42 -17.52
CA LEU A 42 -5.27 -7.52 -17.02
C LEU A 42 -5.71 -8.43 -18.16
N ARG A 43 -5.32 -9.70 -18.12
CA ARG A 43 -5.39 -10.67 -19.22
C ARG A 43 -6.77 -10.81 -19.88
N HIS A 44 -7.84 -10.78 -19.11
CA HIS A 44 -9.18 -11.12 -19.63
C HIS A 44 -10.06 -9.90 -19.97
N LYS A 45 -9.59 -8.68 -19.76
CA LYS A 45 -10.43 -7.48 -19.92
C LYS A 45 -9.85 -6.43 -20.84
N GLN A 46 -8.68 -6.68 -21.45
CA GLN A 46 -7.93 -5.64 -22.19
C GLN A 46 -7.90 -4.31 -21.43
N ARG A 47 -7.90 -4.40 -20.12
CA ARG A 47 -8.00 -3.25 -19.23
C ARG A 47 -6.68 -3.00 -18.58
N GLU A 48 -6.30 -1.75 -18.58
CA GLU A 48 -5.12 -1.25 -17.92
C GLU A 48 -5.46 -0.81 -16.49
N LEU A 49 -4.57 -1.10 -15.56
CA LEU A 49 -4.62 -0.61 -14.20
C LEU A 49 -3.30 0.13 -13.93
N ARG A 50 -3.39 1.40 -13.57
CA ARG A 50 -2.26 2.25 -13.23
C ARG A 50 -2.34 2.60 -11.76
N LEU A 51 -1.43 2.03 -10.97
CA LEU A 51 -1.35 2.27 -9.53
C LEU A 51 -0.31 3.33 -9.23
N ARG A 52 -0.63 4.26 -8.35
CA ARG A 52 0.30 5.26 -7.83
C ARG A 52 0.09 5.47 -6.34
N PHE A 53 1.15 5.87 -5.68
CA PHE A 53 1.18 6.16 -4.25
C PHE A 53 1.43 7.64 -4.03
N LYS A 54 0.66 8.25 -3.13
CA LYS A 54 0.84 9.64 -2.68
C LYS A 54 1.31 9.65 -1.24
N LYS A 55 2.17 10.60 -0.87
CA LYS A 55 2.69 10.73 0.51
C LYS A 55 1.57 10.72 1.54
N GLY A 56 0.50 11.45 1.28
CA GLY A 56 -0.65 11.54 2.17
C GLY A 56 -1.42 10.25 2.41
N ASP A 57 -1.25 9.21 1.59
CA ASP A 57 -1.96 7.94 1.76
C ASP A 57 -1.32 7.07 2.86
N LEU A 58 -0.04 7.28 3.21
CA LEU A 58 0.70 6.39 4.11
C LEU A 58 0.04 6.25 5.48
N CYS A 59 -0.35 7.38 6.11
CA CYS A 59 -0.98 7.34 7.43
C CYS A 59 -2.25 6.48 7.43
N HIS A 60 -3.04 6.56 6.37
CA HIS A 60 -4.24 5.75 6.21
C HIS A 60 -3.89 4.27 6.00
N LEU A 61 -2.88 3.99 5.19
CA LEU A 61 -2.43 2.62 4.93
C LEU A 61 -1.87 1.95 6.18
N LEU A 62 -1.19 2.68 7.05
CA LEU A 62 -0.71 2.20 8.35
C LEU A 62 -1.81 2.14 9.43
N GLY A 63 -2.93 2.82 9.22
CA GLY A 63 -4.01 2.89 10.19
C GLY A 63 -3.77 3.90 11.32
N ILE A 64 -2.90 4.89 11.13
CA ILE A 64 -2.56 5.91 12.14
C ILE A 64 -3.80 6.64 12.65
N GLN A 65 -4.78 6.94 11.78
CA GLN A 65 -6.04 7.59 12.13
C GLN A 65 -6.92 6.78 13.09
N HIS A 66 -6.64 5.49 13.29
CA HIS A 66 -7.33 4.65 14.29
C HIS A 66 -6.62 4.67 15.65
N VAL A 67 -5.45 5.28 15.71
CA VAL A 67 -4.64 5.39 16.92
C VAL A 67 -4.60 6.83 17.41
N LEU A 68 -4.33 7.77 16.51
CA LEU A 68 -4.23 9.20 16.80
C LEU A 68 -5.44 9.96 16.22
N ASN A 69 -6.04 10.78 17.05
CA ASN A 69 -7.04 11.75 16.61
C ASN A 69 -6.37 13.02 16.07
N GLY A 70 -7.11 13.77 15.26
CA GLY A 70 -6.67 15.05 14.73
C GLY A 70 -6.26 15.00 13.26
N SER A 71 -6.61 16.07 12.55
CA SER A 71 -6.34 16.22 11.12
C SER A 71 -4.84 16.33 10.78
N ASP A 72 -4.03 16.69 11.75
CA ASP A 72 -2.59 16.82 11.65
C ASP A 72 -1.83 15.49 11.71
N ASN A 73 -2.53 14.37 11.98
CA ASN A 73 -2.00 13.00 11.99
C ASN A 73 -2.37 12.21 10.73
N VAL A 74 -2.96 12.86 9.73
CA VAL A 74 -3.35 12.24 8.46
C VAL A 74 -2.83 13.07 7.28
N GLY A 75 -2.97 12.52 6.07
CA GLY A 75 -2.52 13.21 4.86
C GLY A 75 -1.01 13.50 4.85
N GLU A 76 -0.62 14.55 4.16
CA GLU A 76 0.79 14.93 4.03
C GLU A 76 1.40 15.40 5.34
N THR A 77 0.64 16.10 6.19
CA THR A 77 1.12 16.52 7.52
C THR A 77 1.46 15.31 8.38
N GLY A 78 0.58 14.33 8.43
CA GLY A 78 0.85 13.08 9.15
C GLY A 78 2.05 12.32 8.58
N PHE A 79 2.22 12.31 7.25
CA PHE A 79 3.42 11.73 6.61
C PHE A 79 4.72 12.43 7.08
N VAL A 80 4.73 13.76 7.13
CA VAL A 80 5.89 14.52 7.61
C VAL A 80 6.23 14.17 9.06
N LYS A 81 5.24 14.05 9.94
CA LYS A 81 5.44 13.61 11.34
C LYS A 81 6.06 12.22 11.44
N LEU A 82 5.63 11.27 10.60
CA LEU A 82 6.26 9.95 10.55
C LEU A 82 7.72 10.06 10.11
N LYS A 83 7.99 10.80 9.04
CA LYS A 83 9.32 10.98 8.47
C LYS A 83 10.29 11.68 9.43
N ASN A 84 9.81 12.63 10.22
CA ASN A 84 10.61 13.34 11.22
C ASN A 84 10.78 12.55 12.54
N GLY A 85 10.16 11.37 12.67
CA GLY A 85 10.23 10.56 13.89
C GLY A 85 9.41 11.13 15.06
N GLU A 86 8.45 12.03 14.81
CA GLU A 86 7.53 12.54 15.83
C GLU A 86 6.50 11.47 16.22
N ASN A 87 5.97 10.76 15.22
CA ASN A 87 5.09 9.62 15.42
C ASN A 87 5.91 8.32 15.40
N THR A 88 6.04 7.69 16.57
CA THR A 88 6.79 6.44 16.79
C THR A 88 5.86 5.37 17.32
N PHE A 89 6.27 4.08 17.31
CA PHE A 89 5.52 3.01 17.96
C PHE A 89 5.24 3.32 19.44
N VAL A 90 6.24 3.88 20.14
CA VAL A 90 6.09 4.27 21.54
C VAL A 90 5.09 5.39 21.74
N SER A 91 5.12 6.45 20.89
CA SER A 91 4.16 7.55 20.99
C SER A 91 2.74 7.12 20.67
N LEU A 92 2.57 6.21 19.69
CA LEU A 92 1.28 5.64 19.34
C LEU A 92 0.70 4.78 20.47
N GLU A 93 1.51 3.91 21.08
CA GLU A 93 1.07 3.07 22.19
C GLU A 93 0.64 3.92 23.40
N LYS A 94 1.40 4.96 23.73
CA LYS A 94 1.07 5.90 24.81
C LYS A 94 -0.22 6.67 24.55
N ALA A 95 -0.46 7.06 23.31
CA ALA A 95 -1.64 7.84 22.95
C ALA A 95 -2.94 7.01 23.00
N ASN A 96 -2.89 5.79 22.46
CA ASN A 96 -4.04 4.87 22.43
C ASN A 96 -3.58 3.43 22.29
N LYS A 97 -3.35 2.77 23.42
CA LYS A 97 -2.85 1.39 23.44
C LYS A 97 -3.76 0.41 22.70
N GLY A 98 -5.09 0.52 22.85
CA GLY A 98 -6.03 -0.37 22.17
C GLY A 98 -6.02 -0.20 20.66
N GLY A 99 -6.08 1.04 20.18
CA GLY A 99 -5.95 1.37 18.76
C GLY A 99 -4.61 0.93 18.18
N TYR A 100 -3.52 1.18 18.92
CA TYR A 100 -2.18 0.76 18.54
C TYR A 100 -2.07 -0.76 18.35
N LEU A 101 -2.51 -1.55 19.32
CA LEU A 101 -2.44 -3.02 19.22
C LEU A 101 -3.26 -3.55 18.03
N ASN A 102 -4.38 -2.94 17.73
CA ASN A 102 -5.20 -3.30 16.57
C ASN A 102 -4.52 -3.00 15.23
N MET A 103 -3.66 -1.98 15.19
CA MET A 103 -2.99 -1.55 13.94
C MET A 103 -1.54 -2.03 13.85
N LEU A 104 -0.94 -2.53 14.94
CA LEU A 104 0.47 -2.91 15.00
C LEU A 104 0.87 -3.88 13.88
N TYR A 105 0.10 -4.96 13.69
CA TYR A 105 0.40 -5.94 12.65
C TYR A 105 0.39 -5.32 11.25
N ARG A 106 -0.56 -4.42 10.98
CA ARG A 106 -0.62 -3.69 9.72
C ARG A 106 0.66 -2.88 9.48
N MET A 107 1.16 -2.18 10.49
CA MET A 107 2.40 -1.40 10.40
C MET A 107 3.62 -2.29 10.18
N LEU A 108 3.73 -3.40 10.90
CA LEU A 108 4.86 -4.33 10.78
C LEU A 108 4.87 -5.12 9.47
N TYR A 109 3.70 -5.42 8.90
CA TYR A 109 3.61 -6.09 7.60
C TYR A 109 3.69 -5.13 6.41
N PHE A 110 3.60 -3.83 6.63
CA PHE A 110 3.58 -2.83 5.54
C PHE A 110 4.78 -2.92 4.58
N PRO A 111 6.00 -3.25 5.01
CA PRO A 111 7.14 -3.43 4.08
C PRO A 111 6.86 -4.42 2.94
N PHE A 112 6.03 -5.43 3.15
CA PHE A 112 5.66 -6.40 2.10
C PHE A 112 4.84 -5.80 0.95
N VAL A 113 4.35 -4.56 1.08
CA VAL A 113 3.62 -3.88 0.01
C VAL A 113 4.46 -3.77 -1.27
N TYR A 114 5.77 -3.56 -1.15
CA TYR A 114 6.67 -3.50 -2.29
C TYR A 114 6.69 -4.82 -3.07
N GLN A 115 6.88 -5.92 -2.37
CA GLN A 115 6.86 -7.26 -3.00
C GLN A 115 5.48 -7.57 -3.59
N LEU A 116 4.41 -7.17 -2.88
CA LEU A 116 3.04 -7.36 -3.33
C LEU A 116 2.77 -6.68 -4.67
N ILE A 117 3.17 -5.42 -4.85
CA ILE A 117 2.94 -4.69 -6.09
C ILE A 117 3.87 -5.14 -7.22
N HIS A 118 5.05 -5.68 -6.88
CA HIS A 118 6.00 -6.18 -7.87
C HIS A 118 5.62 -7.59 -8.39
N ALA A 119 5.04 -8.42 -7.53
CA ALA A 119 4.66 -9.79 -7.87
C ALA A 119 3.36 -10.21 -7.17
N PRO A 120 2.22 -9.58 -7.45
CA PRO A 120 0.96 -9.99 -6.86
C PRO A 120 0.58 -11.39 -7.34
N HIS A 121 0.33 -12.30 -6.40
CA HIS A 121 -0.11 -13.67 -6.73
C HIS A 121 -1.53 -13.68 -7.26
N VAL A 122 -2.39 -12.84 -6.71
CA VAL A 122 -3.81 -12.78 -7.04
C VAL A 122 -4.26 -11.32 -7.12
N VAL A 123 -5.02 -11.00 -8.15
CA VAL A 123 -5.75 -9.74 -8.27
C VAL A 123 -7.23 -10.06 -8.35
N THR A 124 -8.01 -9.53 -7.43
CA THR A 124 -9.46 -9.73 -7.41
C THR A 124 -10.21 -8.44 -7.72
N ASN A 125 -11.35 -8.58 -8.40
CA ASN A 125 -12.31 -7.49 -8.54
C ASN A 125 -13.21 -7.50 -7.30
N THR A 126 -13.25 -6.38 -6.58
CA THR A 126 -13.95 -6.26 -5.30
C THR A 126 -15.23 -5.44 -5.37
N VAL A 127 -15.61 -4.95 -6.55
CA VAL A 127 -16.76 -4.02 -6.71
C VAL A 127 -18.04 -4.56 -6.10
N ASN A 128 -18.31 -5.85 -6.28
CA ASN A 128 -19.54 -6.49 -5.82
C ASN A 128 -19.36 -7.33 -4.54
N GLN A 129 -18.24 -7.17 -3.82
CA GLN A 129 -18.03 -7.90 -2.59
C GLN A 129 -18.80 -7.30 -1.43
N THR A 130 -19.50 -8.15 -0.69
CA THR A 130 -20.16 -7.77 0.57
C THR A 130 -19.11 -7.26 1.56
N GLY A 131 -19.41 -6.16 2.26
CA GLY A 131 -18.48 -5.58 3.23
C GLY A 131 -17.35 -4.73 2.62
N ASN A 132 -17.44 -4.37 1.33
CA ASN A 132 -16.47 -3.46 0.69
C ASN A 132 -16.68 -2.00 1.14
N VAL A 133 -16.46 -1.72 2.42
CA VAL A 133 -16.66 -0.40 3.04
C VAL A 133 -15.80 0.68 2.38
N VAL A 134 -14.58 0.34 1.97
CA VAL A 134 -13.63 1.27 1.33
C VAL A 134 -13.92 1.49 -0.15
N LYS A 135 -14.98 0.88 -0.71
CA LYS A 135 -15.37 0.96 -2.13
C LYS A 135 -14.22 0.68 -3.09
N ALA A 136 -13.38 -0.29 -2.74
CA ALA A 136 -12.29 -0.73 -3.60
C ALA A 136 -12.82 -1.39 -4.87
N GLN A 137 -12.11 -1.23 -5.99
CA GLN A 137 -12.38 -1.92 -7.24
C GLN A 137 -11.51 -3.15 -7.44
N PHE A 138 -10.28 -3.09 -6.94
CA PHE A 138 -9.33 -4.19 -7.03
C PHE A 138 -8.67 -4.45 -5.69
N SER A 139 -8.22 -5.68 -5.52
CA SER A 139 -7.41 -6.09 -4.38
C SER A 139 -6.25 -6.95 -4.86
N PHE A 140 -5.05 -6.57 -4.46
CA PHE A 140 -3.85 -7.35 -4.68
C PHE A 140 -3.57 -8.20 -3.46
N HIS A 141 -3.22 -9.45 -3.67
CA HIS A 141 -2.94 -10.41 -2.61
C HIS A 141 -1.59 -11.07 -2.85
N ASN A 142 -0.85 -11.27 -1.78
CA ASN A 142 0.35 -12.09 -1.76
C ASN A 142 0.40 -12.86 -0.44
N GLY A 143 0.89 -14.09 -0.50
CA GLY A 143 1.07 -14.94 0.67
C GLY A 143 0.50 -16.34 0.51
N LYS A 144 0.78 -17.17 1.48
CA LYS A 144 0.30 -18.55 1.58
C LYS A 144 -1.00 -18.61 2.40
N ARG A 145 -1.64 -19.78 2.45
CA ARG A 145 -2.98 -19.99 3.04
C ARG A 145 -3.17 -19.47 4.47
N GLU A 146 -2.11 -19.35 5.26
CA GLU A 146 -2.20 -19.02 6.68
C GLU A 146 -1.94 -17.55 6.99
N HIS A 147 -1.13 -16.88 6.15
CA HIS A 147 -0.83 -15.45 6.27
C HIS A 147 -0.73 -14.83 4.89
N TYR A 148 -1.55 -13.83 4.62
CA TYR A 148 -1.44 -13.07 3.40
C TYR A 148 -1.61 -11.58 3.68
N VAL A 149 -0.99 -10.77 2.83
CA VAL A 149 -1.18 -9.33 2.81
C VAL A 149 -2.11 -8.96 1.66
N GLU A 150 -2.92 -7.96 1.89
CA GLU A 150 -3.90 -7.45 0.94
C GLU A 150 -3.73 -5.95 0.79
N LEU A 151 -3.67 -5.49 -0.46
CA LEU A 151 -3.71 -4.07 -0.82
C LEU A 151 -4.97 -3.80 -1.63
N LYS A 152 -5.89 -3.03 -1.07
CA LYS A 152 -7.12 -2.62 -1.74
C LYS A 152 -6.91 -1.33 -2.49
N LEU A 153 -7.37 -1.31 -3.74
CA LEU A 153 -7.21 -0.23 -4.68
C LEU A 153 -8.56 0.36 -5.06
N ARG A 154 -8.64 1.68 -5.08
CA ARG A 154 -9.81 2.44 -5.54
C ARG A 154 -9.41 3.37 -6.69
N ARG A 155 -10.33 3.60 -7.61
CA ARG A 155 -10.17 4.62 -8.63
C ARG A 155 -9.89 5.97 -7.99
N GLU A 156 -8.93 6.69 -8.49
CA GLU A 156 -8.56 7.98 -7.93
C GLU A 156 -9.69 9.01 -8.11
N SER A 157 -10.23 9.09 -9.31
CA SER A 157 -11.40 9.93 -9.60
C SER A 157 -12.20 9.36 -10.78
N ALA A 158 -13.43 9.86 -10.95
CA ALA A 158 -14.26 9.52 -12.11
C ALA A 158 -13.63 9.99 -13.43
N ASN A 159 -12.90 11.13 -13.39
CA ASN A 159 -12.26 11.73 -14.56
C ASN A 159 -10.97 11.00 -14.98
N ASN A 160 -10.40 10.17 -14.10
CA ASN A 160 -9.21 9.36 -14.37
C ASN A 160 -9.50 7.87 -14.13
N PRO A 161 -10.26 7.22 -15.03
CA PRO A 161 -10.77 5.88 -14.80
C PRO A 161 -9.69 4.80 -14.73
N ASP A 162 -8.50 5.05 -15.27
CA ASP A 162 -7.41 4.08 -15.33
C ASP A 162 -6.43 4.22 -14.17
N PHE A 163 -6.53 5.31 -13.38
CA PHE A 163 -5.66 5.53 -12.23
C PHE A 163 -6.30 5.04 -10.94
N PHE A 164 -5.50 4.32 -10.18
CA PHE A 164 -5.86 3.76 -8.90
C PHE A 164 -4.91 4.21 -7.82
N VAL A 165 -5.44 4.40 -6.63
CA VAL A 165 -4.69 4.70 -5.41
C VAL A 165 -4.96 3.62 -4.38
N PRO A 166 -3.99 3.31 -3.52
CA PRO A 166 -4.21 2.38 -2.41
C PRO A 166 -5.12 3.04 -1.38
N VAL A 167 -6.11 2.29 -0.89
CA VAL A 167 -7.07 2.78 0.11
C VAL A 167 -7.11 1.94 1.37
N SER A 168 -6.52 0.77 1.37
CA SER A 168 -6.39 -0.05 2.57
C SER A 168 -5.28 -1.07 2.36
N PHE A 169 -4.49 -1.26 3.39
CA PHE A 169 -3.55 -2.37 3.51
C PHE A 169 -3.93 -3.19 4.74
N SER A 170 -3.91 -4.50 4.64
CA SER A 170 -4.23 -5.38 5.76
C SER A 170 -3.46 -6.69 5.66
N GLU A 171 -3.24 -7.29 6.81
CA GLU A 171 -2.84 -8.70 6.95
C GLU A 171 -4.06 -9.50 7.36
N SER A 172 -4.20 -10.71 6.84
CA SER A 172 -5.29 -11.61 7.19
C SER A 172 -4.81 -13.06 7.19
N GLY A 173 -5.27 -13.82 8.17
CA GLY A 173 -5.07 -15.27 8.22
C GLY A 173 -6.11 -16.07 7.43
N LYS A 174 -7.04 -15.43 6.75
CA LYS A 174 -8.11 -16.10 6.00
C LYS A 174 -8.10 -15.67 4.53
N ASN A 175 -7.77 -16.59 3.66
CA ASN A 175 -7.89 -16.36 2.21
C ASN A 175 -9.38 -16.50 1.81
N ALA A 176 -10.06 -15.36 1.69
CA ALA A 176 -11.47 -15.29 1.34
C ALA A 176 -11.74 -15.18 -0.17
N HIS A 177 -10.70 -15.11 -1.00
CA HIS A 177 -10.87 -14.75 -2.41
C HIS A 177 -10.78 -15.97 -3.33
N ARG A 178 -11.87 -16.23 -4.04
CA ARG A 178 -12.00 -17.36 -4.99
C ARG A 178 -11.83 -16.98 -6.45
N ALA A 179 -11.92 -15.70 -6.81
CA ALA A 179 -11.84 -15.26 -8.20
C ALA A 179 -10.57 -14.43 -8.42
N SER A 180 -9.72 -14.85 -9.30
CA SER A 180 -8.50 -14.17 -9.66
C SER A 180 -8.55 -13.63 -11.09
N ILE A 181 -8.00 -12.44 -11.29
CA ILE A 181 -7.67 -11.88 -12.59
C ILE A 181 -6.17 -12.05 -12.77
N VAL A 182 -5.75 -12.70 -13.83
CA VAL A 182 -4.32 -12.88 -14.10
C VAL A 182 -3.77 -11.61 -14.72
N ILE A 183 -2.64 -11.13 -14.18
CA ILE A 183 -1.86 -10.05 -14.76
C ILE A 183 -1.08 -10.62 -15.95
N GLN A 184 -1.20 -9.98 -17.09
CA GLN A 184 -0.48 -10.37 -18.30
C GLN A 184 0.89 -9.70 -18.37
N THR A 185 0.94 -8.40 -18.10
CA THR A 185 2.18 -7.63 -18.09
C THR A 185 2.20 -6.66 -16.95
N LYS A 186 3.40 -6.33 -16.49
CA LYS A 186 3.65 -5.33 -15.49
C LYS A 186 4.80 -4.43 -15.93
N LYS A 187 4.66 -3.13 -15.73
CA LYS A 187 5.68 -2.14 -16.00
C LYS A 187 5.74 -1.14 -14.86
N ILE A 188 6.94 -0.66 -14.56
CA ILE A 188 7.18 0.39 -13.58
C ILE A 188 7.74 1.58 -14.35
N LEU A 189 7.11 2.71 -14.19
CA LEU A 189 7.47 3.94 -14.89
C LEU A 189 7.75 5.04 -13.86
N PRO A 190 8.65 5.96 -14.12
CA PRO A 190 8.78 7.16 -13.33
C PRO A 190 7.44 7.88 -13.24
N TYR A 191 7.19 8.49 -12.11
CA TYR A 191 6.08 9.40 -11.93
C TYR A 191 6.38 10.69 -12.70
N ASP A 192 5.51 11.04 -13.64
CA ASP A 192 5.55 12.33 -14.30
C ASP A 192 4.49 13.23 -13.64
N GLU A 193 4.91 14.42 -13.20
CA GLU A 193 4.03 15.37 -12.48
C GLU A 193 2.75 15.70 -13.26
N GLY A 194 2.81 15.69 -14.57
CA GLY A 194 1.67 15.93 -15.42
C GLY A 194 0.63 14.81 -15.43
N TYR A 195 0.95 13.61 -14.92
CA TYR A 195 0.12 12.41 -15.10
C TYR A 195 -0.51 12.32 -16.49
N VAL A 196 0.20 12.87 -17.45
CA VAL A 196 -0.19 12.79 -18.84
C VAL A 196 -0.28 11.32 -19.19
N ALA A 197 -1.34 10.93 -19.84
CA ALA A 197 -1.52 9.55 -20.29
C ALA A 197 -0.22 9.06 -20.93
N ILE A 198 0.48 8.18 -20.23
CA ILE A 198 1.67 7.54 -20.77
C ILE A 198 1.12 6.60 -21.84
N THR A 199 1.25 7.03 -23.08
CA THR A 199 0.88 6.20 -24.22
C THR A 199 1.82 4.99 -24.26
N LYS A 200 1.35 3.88 -24.81
CA LYS A 200 2.17 2.65 -24.97
C LYS A 200 3.54 2.93 -25.62
N ALA A 201 3.64 3.98 -26.42
CA ALA A 201 4.88 4.40 -27.10
C ALA A 201 5.99 4.88 -26.16
N ASN A 202 5.65 5.38 -24.97
CA ASN A 202 6.61 5.96 -24.03
C ASN A 202 7.16 4.94 -23.02
N VAL A 203 6.76 3.69 -23.13
CA VAL A 203 7.14 2.62 -22.21
C VAL A 203 8.39 1.94 -22.74
N LYS A 204 9.56 2.30 -22.20
CA LYS A 204 10.79 1.52 -22.40
C LYS A 204 10.73 0.27 -21.52
N TYR A 205 11.01 -0.88 -22.13
CA TYR A 205 11.09 -2.18 -21.45
C TYR A 205 12.37 -2.30 -20.65
#